data_e103e56a93b4d8ed3cfd060e1da950cb
#
_entry.id   e103e56a93b4d8ed3cfd060e1da950cb
#
_cell.length_a   1.000
_cell.length_b   1.000
_cell.length_c   1.000
_cell.angle_alpha   90.00
_cell.angle_beta   90.00
_cell.angle_gamma   90.00
#
_symmetry.space_group_name_H-M   'P 1'
#
loop_
_entity.id
_entity.type
_entity.pdbx_description
1 polymer ?
#
loop_
_entity_poly.entity_id
_entity_poly.type
_entity_poly.pdbx_seq_one_letter_code
_entity_poly.pdbx_strand_id
1 'polypeptide(L)'
;MKKQKSSFVELFTKKVKNYLSNDFIILDVNSSIGEGFDKIQKSKKSTILIIEYNKLRGIITEQDIFRRVLFKSNRKDLVKNFMTSPVIFVYEEDLLFYAVGKMRQSKLRHLPVVNMNDEVVGILNLHEALSAELGISIERIDNITFGKDEEGINNLKSKQIYLAETMMQEHIDPEDITYILSFLNNVIYRRSIRIAVNKTNKRNILKKIPEFCVLTMGSAGRMESFLYPDQDNGIIYNLDENDDPKKVDMYFKEIAKEFTKILDTAGIPLCKGDMMASNSLWRNSLQEWKKQFDKWVNVSDDLTLRYIDMLYDFRPIYGNSELAKELRSHILNKLEKTPSFLKYLYKRDSETNAGIGLFGQFIVEKKDKDNLGLLNLKHTGTLPLVEATRMYSIKHKIKEVSTFERLEKLTELGVFTKHEFDFFKNAHRFISNILLKNQIESAKANEKIKNYINPKKLLNREKKLLKLYFKEIRKLKDKVKMEFSGENF
;
A
#
# COMPACT_ATOMS: atom_id res chain seq x y z
N MET A 1 -24.20 -3.89 18.06
CA MET A 1 -23.95 -5.28 17.64
C MET A 1 -22.75 -5.27 16.68
N LYS A 2 -21.59 -5.77 17.07
CA LYS A 2 -20.50 -6.05 16.14
C LYS A 2 -21.02 -7.12 15.16
N LYS A 3 -21.31 -6.77 13.89
CA LYS A 3 -21.50 -7.78 12.85
C LYS A 3 -20.26 -8.66 12.87
N GLN A 4 -20.41 -9.95 13.17
CA GLN A 4 -19.37 -10.93 12.92
C GLN A 4 -18.98 -10.76 11.45
N LYS A 5 -17.74 -10.31 11.19
CA LYS A 5 -17.19 -10.35 9.84
C LYS A 5 -17.33 -11.80 9.36
N SER A 6 -17.76 -12.03 8.13
CA SER A 6 -17.83 -13.41 7.63
C SER A 6 -16.44 -14.03 7.76
N SER A 7 -16.36 -15.33 8.04
CA SER A 7 -15.08 -16.05 8.17
C SER A 7 -14.16 -15.83 6.96
N PHE A 8 -14.75 -15.57 5.80
CA PHE A 8 -14.06 -15.22 4.55
C PHE A 8 -13.34 -13.86 4.62
N VAL A 9 -13.96 -12.81 5.22
CA VAL A 9 -13.33 -11.47 5.37
C VAL A 9 -12.17 -11.52 6.35
N GLU A 10 -12.36 -12.22 7.47
CA GLU A 10 -11.32 -12.35 8.49
C GLU A 10 -10.05 -12.94 7.90
N LEU A 11 -10.18 -13.94 7.03
CA LEU A 11 -9.05 -14.53 6.33
C LEU A 11 -8.22 -13.52 5.55
N PHE A 12 -8.89 -12.77 4.69
CA PHE A 12 -8.22 -11.84 3.77
C PHE A 12 -7.72 -10.57 4.47
N THR A 13 -8.11 -10.34 5.71
CA THR A 13 -7.67 -9.16 6.49
C THR A 13 -6.67 -9.49 7.61
N LYS A 14 -6.45 -10.78 7.94
CA LYS A 14 -5.46 -11.21 8.94
C LYS A 14 -4.04 -10.91 8.46
N LYS A 15 -3.23 -10.31 9.33
CA LYS A 15 -1.83 -9.98 9.04
C LYS A 15 -0.89 -11.06 9.59
N VAL A 16 0.20 -11.31 8.88
CA VAL A 16 1.23 -12.28 9.25
C VAL A 16 1.76 -12.02 10.66
N LYS A 17 1.97 -10.76 11.05
CA LYS A 17 2.50 -10.39 12.37
C LYS A 17 1.70 -10.92 13.57
N ASN A 18 0.42 -11.25 13.37
CA ASN A 18 -0.43 -11.80 14.44
C ASN A 18 -0.25 -13.32 14.63
N TYR A 19 0.58 -13.97 13.81
CA TYR A 19 0.77 -15.43 13.76
C TYR A 19 2.26 -15.81 13.77
N LEU A 20 3.11 -14.93 14.29
CA LEU A 20 4.54 -15.17 14.37
C LEU A 20 4.87 -16.20 15.43
N SER A 21 5.71 -17.16 15.06
CA SER A 21 6.36 -18.09 15.96
C SER A 21 7.82 -17.69 16.20
N ASN A 22 8.32 -17.99 17.40
CA ASN A 22 9.72 -17.80 17.77
C ASN A 22 10.52 -19.11 17.70
N ASP A 23 10.03 -20.13 16.97
CA ASP A 23 10.67 -21.44 16.83
C ASP A 23 11.85 -21.39 15.84
N PHE A 24 12.79 -20.50 16.09
CA PHE A 24 14.02 -20.38 15.31
C PHE A 24 15.18 -19.86 16.17
N ILE A 25 16.40 -20.09 15.70
CA ILE A 25 17.63 -19.45 16.19
C ILE A 25 18.23 -18.57 15.09
N ILE A 26 18.99 -17.58 15.50
CA ILE A 26 19.71 -16.70 14.57
C ILE A 26 21.19 -17.00 14.65
N LEU A 27 21.83 -17.08 13.48
CA LEU A 27 23.29 -17.18 13.32
C LEU A 27 23.78 -16.17 12.29
N ASP A 28 25.00 -15.67 12.50
CA ASP A 28 25.72 -14.90 11.46
C ASP A 28 26.20 -15.82 10.34
N VAL A 29 26.34 -15.30 9.12
CA VAL A 29 26.81 -16.06 7.94
C VAL A 29 28.18 -16.72 8.14
N ASN A 30 28.99 -16.22 9.06
CA ASN A 30 30.31 -16.73 9.41
C ASN A 30 30.31 -17.64 10.64
N SER A 31 29.16 -17.90 11.25
CA SER A 31 29.03 -18.88 12.34
C SER A 31 29.30 -20.28 11.85
N SER A 32 29.76 -21.13 12.76
CA SER A 32 30.02 -22.54 12.43
C SER A 32 28.75 -23.41 12.53
N ILE A 33 28.76 -24.52 11.82
CA ILE A 33 27.71 -25.56 11.92
C ILE A 33 27.63 -26.11 13.35
N GLY A 34 28.79 -26.26 14.03
CA GLY A 34 28.85 -26.71 15.44
C GLY A 34 28.10 -25.74 16.36
N GLU A 35 28.27 -24.43 16.22
CA GLU A 35 27.53 -23.44 16.98
C GLU A 35 26.00 -23.59 16.76
N GLY A 36 25.59 -23.81 15.51
CA GLY A 36 24.20 -24.03 15.15
C GLY A 36 23.62 -25.26 15.86
N PHE A 37 24.33 -26.39 15.86
CA PHE A 37 23.89 -27.59 16.52
C PHE A 37 23.78 -27.43 18.06
N ASP A 38 24.77 -26.79 18.67
CA ASP A 38 24.77 -26.53 20.10
C ASP A 38 23.59 -25.63 20.53
N LYS A 39 23.27 -24.62 19.72
CA LYS A 39 22.09 -23.77 19.96
C LYS A 39 20.76 -24.48 19.76
N ILE A 40 20.62 -25.32 18.71
CA ILE A 40 19.41 -26.14 18.49
C ILE A 40 19.22 -27.11 19.67
N GLN A 41 20.27 -27.81 20.07
CA GLN A 41 20.19 -28.78 21.18
C GLN A 41 19.75 -28.13 22.50
N LYS A 42 20.26 -26.92 22.80
CA LYS A 42 19.91 -26.18 24.00
C LYS A 42 18.51 -25.58 23.96
N SER A 43 18.07 -25.09 22.81
CA SER A 43 16.84 -24.31 22.65
C SER A 43 15.61 -25.15 22.26
N LYS A 44 15.80 -26.38 21.80
CA LYS A 44 14.76 -27.25 21.20
C LYS A 44 14.05 -26.64 19.99
N LYS A 45 14.69 -25.71 19.30
CA LYS A 45 14.15 -25.02 18.11
C LYS A 45 14.52 -25.76 16.84
N SER A 46 13.67 -25.70 15.82
CA SER A 46 13.76 -26.54 14.63
C SER A 46 14.37 -25.83 13.41
N THR A 47 14.55 -24.51 13.46
CA THR A 47 14.95 -23.70 12.29
C THR A 47 16.09 -22.75 12.64
N ILE A 48 17.06 -22.62 11.72
CA ILE A 48 18.15 -21.65 11.81
C ILE A 48 17.92 -20.59 10.73
N LEU A 49 17.80 -19.32 11.12
CA LEU A 49 17.82 -18.17 10.24
C LEU A 49 19.21 -17.57 10.24
N ILE A 50 19.77 -17.35 9.05
CA ILE A 50 21.12 -16.87 8.88
C ILE A 50 21.04 -15.42 8.42
N ILE A 51 21.74 -14.55 9.16
CA ILE A 51 21.77 -13.12 8.92
C ILE A 51 23.17 -12.63 8.55
N GLU A 52 23.22 -11.51 7.86
CA GLU A 52 24.41 -10.71 7.60
C GLU A 52 24.00 -9.24 7.72
N TYR A 53 24.69 -8.46 8.54
CA TYR A 53 24.34 -7.06 8.82
C TYR A 53 22.84 -6.91 9.23
N ASN A 54 22.36 -7.78 10.13
CA ASN A 54 20.98 -7.89 10.59
C ASN A 54 19.93 -8.24 9.52
N LYS A 55 20.33 -8.48 8.27
CA LYS A 55 19.42 -8.84 7.17
C LYS A 55 19.41 -10.33 6.93
N LEU A 56 18.23 -10.87 6.64
CA LEU A 56 18.05 -12.28 6.32
C LEU A 56 18.81 -12.66 5.05
N ARG A 57 19.68 -13.69 5.13
CA ARG A 57 20.50 -14.20 4.02
C ARG A 57 20.26 -15.67 3.69
N GLY A 58 19.94 -16.45 4.70
CA GLY A 58 19.83 -17.91 4.55
C GLY A 58 18.87 -18.53 5.55
N ILE A 59 18.50 -19.77 5.26
CA ILE A 59 17.74 -20.63 6.16
C ILE A 59 18.31 -22.05 6.11
N ILE A 60 18.37 -22.70 7.28
CA ILE A 60 18.62 -24.14 7.43
C ILE A 60 17.48 -24.70 8.27
N THR A 61 16.73 -25.64 7.72
CA THR A 61 15.64 -26.33 8.39
C THR A 61 16.08 -27.72 8.90
N GLU A 62 15.27 -28.34 9.75
CA GLU A 62 15.47 -29.71 10.19
C GLU A 62 15.68 -30.69 9.02
N GLN A 63 14.93 -30.53 7.93
CA GLN A 63 15.12 -31.34 6.71
C GLN A 63 16.48 -31.12 6.07
N ASP A 64 16.97 -29.88 6.05
CA ASP A 64 18.30 -29.57 5.53
C ASP A 64 19.41 -30.20 6.39
N ILE A 65 19.22 -30.16 7.71
CA ILE A 65 20.14 -30.80 8.65
C ILE A 65 20.27 -32.28 8.33
N PHE A 66 19.17 -33.03 8.22
CA PHE A 66 19.20 -34.45 7.91
C PHE A 66 19.67 -34.78 6.50
N ARG A 67 19.30 -34.02 5.49
CA ARG A 67 19.59 -34.37 4.10
C ARG A 67 20.98 -33.96 3.61
N ARG A 68 21.53 -32.85 4.10
CA ARG A 68 22.77 -32.29 3.55
C ARG A 68 23.79 -31.82 4.58
N VAL A 69 23.39 -31.50 5.82
CA VAL A 69 24.36 -30.97 6.80
C VAL A 69 25.05 -32.12 7.55
N LEU A 70 24.29 -33.04 8.19
CA LEU A 70 24.84 -34.12 9.01
C LEU A 70 25.83 -35.03 8.28
N PHE A 71 25.65 -35.28 7.00
CA PHE A 71 26.46 -36.23 6.23
C PHE A 71 27.55 -35.57 5.39
N LYS A 72 27.59 -34.25 5.33
CA LYS A 72 28.47 -33.48 4.38
C LYS A 72 29.22 -32.35 5.08
N SER A 73 29.04 -32.11 6.36
CA SER A 73 29.69 -31.02 7.08
C SER A 73 30.47 -31.47 8.29
N ASN A 74 31.51 -30.71 8.61
CA ASN A 74 32.23 -30.78 9.88
C ASN A 74 31.75 -29.65 10.80
N ARG A 75 31.91 -29.83 12.13
CA ARG A 75 31.47 -28.80 13.10
C ARG A 75 32.10 -27.41 12.87
N LYS A 76 33.30 -27.35 12.23
CA LYS A 76 34.03 -26.11 11.93
C LYS A 76 33.58 -25.44 10.65
N ASP A 77 32.80 -26.11 9.80
CA ASP A 77 32.33 -25.54 8.54
C ASP A 77 31.35 -24.37 8.79
N LEU A 78 31.36 -23.40 7.89
CA LEU A 78 30.51 -22.23 8.02
C LEU A 78 29.08 -22.47 7.53
N VAL A 79 28.09 -21.94 8.24
CA VAL A 79 26.66 -22.12 7.92
C VAL A 79 26.29 -21.63 6.52
N LYS A 80 26.98 -20.63 5.98
CA LYS A 80 26.74 -20.10 4.63
C LYS A 80 26.93 -21.13 3.52
N ASN A 81 27.75 -22.14 3.72
CA ASN A 81 28.00 -23.18 2.73
C ASN A 81 26.85 -24.20 2.64
N PHE A 82 25.97 -24.24 3.64
CA PHE A 82 24.89 -25.23 3.76
C PHE A 82 23.50 -24.60 3.82
N MET A 83 23.39 -23.28 3.91
CA MET A 83 22.12 -22.59 3.91
C MET A 83 21.39 -22.64 2.57
N THR A 84 20.07 -22.55 2.59
CA THR A 84 19.27 -22.26 1.41
C THR A 84 19.28 -20.76 1.19
N SER A 85 19.77 -20.32 0.02
CA SER A 85 19.79 -18.91 -0.40
C SER A 85 19.57 -18.85 -1.92
N PRO A 86 18.83 -17.89 -2.45
CA PRO A 86 18.07 -16.86 -1.73
C PRO A 86 16.90 -17.44 -0.94
N VAL A 87 16.56 -16.78 0.19
CA VAL A 87 15.45 -17.18 1.07
C VAL A 87 14.13 -16.65 0.54
N ILE A 88 13.10 -17.51 0.56
CA ILE A 88 11.72 -17.09 0.37
C ILE A 88 11.20 -16.61 1.72
N PHE A 89 10.68 -15.38 1.79
CA PHE A 89 10.15 -14.76 3.00
C PHE A 89 8.92 -13.90 2.69
N VAL A 90 8.25 -13.41 3.73
CA VAL A 90 7.16 -12.44 3.68
C VAL A 90 7.42 -11.31 4.66
N TYR A 91 6.70 -10.20 4.49
CA TYR A 91 6.75 -9.10 5.43
C TYR A 91 5.73 -9.30 6.56
N GLU A 92 6.02 -8.75 7.73
CA GLU A 92 5.14 -8.82 8.91
C GLU A 92 3.75 -8.20 8.67
N GLU A 93 3.69 -7.20 7.80
CA GLU A 93 2.44 -6.53 7.41
C GLU A 93 1.71 -7.20 6.24
N ASP A 94 2.27 -8.27 5.66
CA ASP A 94 1.60 -9.03 4.61
C ASP A 94 0.36 -9.74 5.16
N LEU A 95 -0.60 -10.01 4.27
CA LEU A 95 -1.82 -10.72 4.64
C LEU A 95 -1.55 -12.23 4.74
N LEU A 96 -2.15 -12.87 5.73
CA LEU A 96 -1.88 -14.27 6.07
C LEU A 96 -2.18 -15.20 4.90
N PHE A 97 -3.29 -14.99 4.17
CA PHE A 97 -3.63 -15.81 3.01
C PHE A 97 -2.53 -15.81 1.94
N TYR A 98 -1.88 -14.66 1.72
CA TYR A 98 -0.78 -14.54 0.77
C TYR A 98 0.45 -15.36 1.24
N ALA A 99 0.78 -15.28 2.53
CA ALA A 99 1.88 -16.05 3.12
C ALA A 99 1.61 -17.56 3.02
N VAL A 100 0.40 -18.01 3.35
CA VAL A 100 -0.03 -19.42 3.25
C VAL A 100 0.06 -19.90 1.80
N GLY A 101 -0.46 -19.13 0.84
CA GLY A 101 -0.36 -19.47 -0.57
C GLY A 101 1.09 -19.62 -1.03
N LYS A 102 1.98 -18.71 -0.60
CA LYS A 102 3.41 -18.75 -0.91
C LYS A 102 4.11 -19.99 -0.32
N MET A 103 3.77 -20.36 0.93
CA MET A 103 4.28 -21.57 1.58
C MET A 103 3.87 -22.83 0.80
N ARG A 104 2.62 -22.92 0.40
CA ARG A 104 2.09 -24.09 -0.34
C ARG A 104 2.71 -24.22 -1.72
N GLN A 105 2.74 -23.14 -2.50
CA GLN A 105 3.35 -23.14 -3.83
C GLN A 105 4.82 -23.55 -3.79
N SER A 106 5.56 -23.06 -2.77
CA SER A 106 6.98 -23.36 -2.61
C SER A 106 7.26 -24.61 -1.76
N LYS A 107 6.22 -25.34 -1.32
CA LYS A 107 6.28 -26.53 -0.46
C LYS A 107 7.07 -26.28 0.82
N LEU A 108 6.89 -25.11 1.44
CA LEU A 108 7.55 -24.69 2.67
C LEU A 108 6.69 -24.99 3.88
N ARG A 109 7.30 -25.51 4.95
CA ARG A 109 6.66 -25.66 6.27
C ARG A 109 6.93 -24.46 7.18
N HIS A 110 8.07 -23.80 6.98
CA HIS A 110 8.53 -22.63 7.72
C HIS A 110 8.82 -21.49 6.74
N LEU A 111 8.27 -20.32 7.00
CA LEU A 111 8.45 -19.15 6.18
C LEU A 111 8.97 -18.00 7.04
N PRO A 112 10.22 -17.55 6.83
CA PRO A 112 10.75 -16.40 7.54
C PRO A 112 9.90 -15.14 7.30
N VAL A 113 9.76 -14.35 8.35
CA VAL A 113 9.05 -13.09 8.33
C VAL A 113 10.02 -11.98 8.67
N VAL A 114 10.01 -10.92 7.85
CA VAL A 114 10.90 -9.77 8.01
C VAL A 114 10.10 -8.47 8.11
N ASN A 115 10.72 -7.44 8.68
CA ASN A 115 10.21 -6.08 8.62
C ASN A 115 10.60 -5.41 7.27
N MET A 116 10.25 -4.14 7.07
CA MET A 116 10.56 -3.42 5.83
C MET A 116 12.06 -3.18 5.61
N ASN A 117 12.90 -3.35 6.65
CA ASN A 117 14.35 -3.25 6.56
C ASN A 117 15.04 -4.60 6.21
N ASP A 118 14.25 -5.64 5.90
CA ASP A 118 14.66 -7.04 5.70
C ASP A 118 15.28 -7.69 6.96
N GLU A 119 14.98 -7.14 8.17
CA GLU A 119 15.38 -7.72 9.43
C GLU A 119 14.37 -8.78 9.89
N VAL A 120 14.86 -9.87 10.47
CA VAL A 120 14.02 -10.97 10.93
C VAL A 120 13.17 -10.56 12.13
N VAL A 121 11.85 -10.72 12.03
CA VAL A 121 10.89 -10.48 13.13
C VAL A 121 10.22 -11.75 13.64
N GLY A 122 10.30 -12.86 12.89
CA GLY A 122 9.70 -14.11 13.28
C GLY A 122 9.72 -15.17 12.16
N ILE A 123 9.04 -16.26 12.41
CA ILE A 123 8.79 -17.31 11.42
C ILE A 123 7.30 -17.65 11.42
N LEU A 124 6.76 -17.97 10.24
CA LEU A 124 5.40 -18.49 10.11
C LEU A 124 5.46 -19.99 9.92
N ASN A 125 4.70 -20.73 10.73
CA ASN A 125 4.53 -22.17 10.62
C ASN A 125 3.28 -22.48 9.78
N LEU A 126 3.40 -23.31 8.74
CA LEU A 126 2.28 -23.64 7.85
C LEU A 126 1.10 -24.29 8.60
N HIS A 127 1.39 -25.20 9.54
CA HIS A 127 0.35 -25.88 10.30
C HIS A 127 -0.44 -24.90 11.18
N GLU A 128 0.24 -24.01 11.88
CA GLU A 128 -0.38 -22.98 12.73
C GLU A 128 -1.18 -21.96 11.87
N ALA A 129 -0.60 -21.55 10.74
CA ALA A 129 -1.28 -20.65 9.80
C ALA A 129 -2.55 -21.28 9.21
N LEU A 130 -2.51 -22.55 8.82
CA LEU A 130 -3.69 -23.29 8.32
C LEU A 130 -4.73 -23.54 9.42
N SER A 131 -4.31 -23.81 10.66
CA SER A 131 -5.23 -23.99 11.78
C SER A 131 -6.01 -22.71 12.09
N ALA A 132 -5.41 -21.56 11.89
CA ALA A 132 -6.07 -20.27 12.00
C ALA A 132 -7.11 -20.03 10.87
N GLU A 133 -7.08 -20.86 9.82
CA GLU A 133 -7.76 -20.65 8.53
C GLU A 133 -8.83 -21.73 8.22
N LEU A 134 -9.19 -22.61 9.16
CA LEU A 134 -10.03 -23.82 8.96
C LEU A 134 -11.43 -23.60 8.33
N GLY A 135 -11.70 -22.47 7.69
CA GLY A 135 -12.96 -22.19 6.99
C GLY A 135 -12.85 -21.96 5.49
N ILE A 136 -11.66 -22.10 4.84
CA ILE A 136 -11.46 -21.62 3.47
C ILE A 136 -11.16 -22.79 2.54
N SER A 137 -11.76 -22.74 1.35
CA SER A 137 -11.33 -23.60 0.28
C SER A 137 -9.92 -23.21 -0.14
N ILE A 138 -8.99 -24.06 0.21
CA ILE A 138 -7.56 -24.02 -0.10
C ILE A 138 -7.30 -23.70 -1.58
N GLU A 139 -8.17 -24.18 -2.48
CA GLU A 139 -8.15 -23.94 -3.92
C GLU A 139 -8.25 -22.44 -4.29
N ARG A 140 -8.98 -21.64 -3.51
CA ARG A 140 -9.08 -20.18 -3.73
C ARG A 140 -7.79 -19.45 -3.40
N ILE A 141 -7.01 -19.93 -2.42
CA ILE A 141 -5.71 -19.36 -2.05
C ILE A 141 -4.67 -19.65 -3.13
N ASP A 142 -4.63 -20.88 -3.64
CA ASP A 142 -3.66 -21.28 -4.68
C ASP A 142 -3.82 -20.46 -5.96
N ASN A 143 -5.06 -20.12 -6.31
CA ASN A 143 -5.33 -19.28 -7.48
C ASN A 143 -4.81 -17.83 -7.39
N ILE A 144 -4.48 -17.36 -6.20
CA ILE A 144 -4.03 -15.98 -5.96
C ILE A 144 -2.50 -15.89 -5.77
N THR A 145 -1.80 -17.02 -5.58
CA THR A 145 -0.36 -17.04 -5.28
C THR A 145 0.48 -17.17 -6.55
N PHE A 146 1.64 -16.52 -6.61
CA PHE A 146 2.33 -16.10 -7.84
C PHE A 146 3.66 -16.79 -8.09
N GLY A 147 4.02 -16.93 -9.39
CA GLY A 147 5.33 -17.34 -9.89
C GLY A 147 6.48 -16.40 -9.49
N LYS A 148 7.75 -16.83 -9.71
CA LYS A 148 8.96 -16.14 -9.19
C LYS A 148 9.48 -15.00 -10.07
N ASP A 149 8.94 -14.77 -11.27
CA ASP A 149 9.46 -13.93 -12.36
C ASP A 149 8.50 -12.80 -12.77
N GLU A 150 8.86 -12.05 -13.81
CA GLU A 150 8.03 -10.99 -14.39
C GLU A 150 6.70 -11.52 -14.93
N GLU A 151 6.65 -12.73 -15.45
CA GLU A 151 5.45 -13.40 -15.91
C GLU A 151 4.44 -13.62 -14.77
N GLY A 152 4.93 -13.96 -13.57
CA GLY A 152 4.11 -14.03 -12.36
C GLY A 152 3.50 -12.68 -11.94
N ILE A 153 4.16 -11.54 -12.25
CA ILE A 153 3.62 -10.21 -11.96
C ILE A 153 2.41 -9.92 -12.88
N ASN A 154 2.50 -10.22 -14.16
CA ASN A 154 1.42 -9.99 -15.13
C ASN A 154 0.18 -10.84 -14.81
N ASN A 155 0.38 -12.09 -14.40
CA ASN A 155 -0.70 -12.97 -13.95
C ASN A 155 -1.44 -12.44 -12.70
N LEU A 156 -0.78 -11.63 -11.88
CA LEU A 156 -1.38 -11.06 -10.68
C LEU A 156 -2.52 -10.11 -11.01
N LYS A 157 -2.33 -9.25 -12.00
CA LYS A 157 -3.31 -8.24 -12.36
C LYS A 157 -4.61 -8.84 -12.91
N SER A 158 -4.51 -9.84 -13.78
CA SER A 158 -5.68 -10.55 -14.29
C SER A 158 -6.47 -11.26 -13.19
N LYS A 159 -5.78 -11.80 -12.18
CA LYS A 159 -6.42 -12.48 -11.05
C LYS A 159 -7.10 -11.50 -10.09
N GLN A 160 -6.69 -10.23 -10.03
CA GLN A 160 -7.34 -9.20 -9.20
C GLN A 160 -8.81 -8.98 -9.60
N ILE A 161 -9.13 -9.05 -10.90
CA ILE A 161 -10.51 -8.91 -11.40
C ILE A 161 -11.38 -10.04 -10.87
N TYR A 162 -10.92 -11.28 -11.03
CA TYR A 162 -11.62 -12.46 -10.54
C TYR A 162 -11.81 -12.41 -9.01
N LEU A 163 -10.77 -12.03 -8.28
CA LEU A 163 -10.83 -11.91 -6.83
C LEU A 163 -11.83 -10.84 -6.38
N ALA A 164 -11.80 -9.66 -7.01
CA ALA A 164 -12.74 -8.59 -6.72
C ALA A 164 -14.19 -9.01 -6.99
N GLU A 165 -14.45 -9.69 -8.12
CA GLU A 165 -15.76 -10.23 -8.44
C GLU A 165 -16.23 -11.24 -7.40
N THR A 166 -15.38 -12.20 -7.03
CA THR A 166 -15.69 -13.20 -6.00
C THR A 166 -16.02 -12.54 -4.67
N MET A 167 -15.21 -11.59 -4.23
CA MET A 167 -15.44 -10.87 -2.98
C MET A 167 -16.76 -10.07 -3.00
N MET A 168 -17.12 -9.46 -4.14
CA MET A 168 -18.41 -8.78 -4.28
C MET A 168 -19.59 -9.75 -4.23
N GLN A 169 -19.49 -10.93 -4.82
CA GLN A 169 -20.51 -11.98 -4.77
C GLN A 169 -20.71 -12.50 -3.34
N GLU A 170 -19.65 -12.58 -2.56
CA GLU A 170 -19.66 -12.94 -1.14
C GLU A 170 -20.07 -11.75 -0.22
N HIS A 171 -20.54 -10.64 -0.79
CA HIS A 171 -21.00 -9.44 -0.06
C HIS A 171 -19.92 -8.82 0.87
N ILE A 172 -18.65 -8.94 0.51
CA ILE A 172 -17.55 -8.28 1.21
C ILE A 172 -17.68 -6.76 1.10
N ASP A 173 -17.44 -6.05 2.19
CA ASP A 173 -17.47 -4.58 2.19
C ASP A 173 -16.44 -4.00 1.18
N PRO A 174 -16.82 -3.02 0.36
CA PRO A 174 -15.93 -2.44 -0.66
C PRO A 174 -14.61 -1.90 -0.12
N GLU A 175 -14.58 -1.43 1.14
CA GLU A 175 -13.34 -1.00 1.80
C GLU A 175 -12.35 -2.16 1.98
N ASP A 176 -12.84 -3.34 2.38
CA ASP A 176 -11.98 -4.54 2.51
C ASP A 176 -11.50 -5.00 1.12
N ILE A 177 -12.35 -4.89 0.08
CA ILE A 177 -11.97 -5.22 -1.31
C ILE A 177 -10.86 -4.27 -1.79
N THR A 178 -11.02 -2.96 -1.65
CA THR A 178 -10.01 -1.98 -2.09
C THR A 178 -8.71 -2.11 -1.29
N TYR A 179 -8.81 -2.44 0.00
CA TYR A 179 -7.64 -2.73 0.84
C TYR A 179 -6.85 -3.94 0.32
N ILE A 180 -7.53 -5.05 0.00
CA ILE A 180 -6.91 -6.27 -0.55
C ILE A 180 -6.31 -6.00 -1.93
N LEU A 181 -7.01 -5.28 -2.80
CA LEU A 181 -6.48 -4.88 -4.11
C LEU A 181 -5.23 -4.00 -3.97
N SER A 182 -5.23 -3.05 -3.03
CA SER A 182 -4.06 -2.22 -2.73
C SER A 182 -2.90 -3.06 -2.19
N PHE A 183 -3.18 -4.03 -1.31
CA PHE A 183 -2.17 -4.96 -0.82
C PHE A 183 -1.51 -5.74 -1.96
N LEU A 184 -2.30 -6.28 -2.89
CA LEU A 184 -1.77 -7.01 -4.04
C LEU A 184 -0.96 -6.11 -4.98
N ASN A 185 -1.39 -4.87 -5.18
CA ASN A 185 -0.59 -3.87 -5.90
C ASN A 185 0.73 -3.60 -5.18
N ASN A 186 0.72 -3.50 -3.85
CA ASN A 186 1.94 -3.33 -3.04
C ASN A 186 2.91 -4.52 -3.18
N VAL A 187 2.40 -5.74 -3.32
CA VAL A 187 3.23 -6.93 -3.64
C VAL A 187 3.90 -6.77 -5.00
N ILE A 188 3.16 -6.28 -6.02
CA ILE A 188 3.72 -5.99 -7.35
C ILE A 188 4.81 -4.92 -7.24
N TYR A 189 4.55 -3.82 -6.55
CA TYR A 189 5.52 -2.73 -6.32
C TYR A 189 6.81 -3.26 -5.69
N ARG A 190 6.72 -3.93 -4.54
CA ARG A 190 7.90 -4.46 -3.83
C ARG A 190 8.74 -5.38 -4.71
N ARG A 191 8.09 -6.21 -5.51
CA ARG A 191 8.76 -7.12 -6.42
C ARG A 191 9.44 -6.38 -7.56
N SER A 192 8.76 -5.43 -8.19
CA SER A 192 9.31 -4.60 -9.26
C SER A 192 10.53 -3.80 -8.79
N ILE A 193 10.45 -3.21 -7.59
CA ILE A 193 11.54 -2.47 -6.97
C ILE A 193 12.74 -3.41 -6.71
N ARG A 194 12.51 -4.61 -6.18
CA ARG A 194 13.59 -5.58 -5.93
C ARG A 194 14.30 -6.01 -7.22
N ILE A 195 13.56 -6.26 -8.30
CA ILE A 195 14.13 -6.55 -9.62
C ILE A 195 14.97 -5.37 -10.10
N ALA A 196 14.45 -4.14 -10.01
CA ALA A 196 15.14 -2.93 -10.43
C ALA A 196 16.43 -2.70 -9.63
N VAL A 197 16.39 -2.85 -8.30
CA VAL A 197 17.57 -2.74 -7.42
C VAL A 197 18.63 -3.76 -7.81
N ASN A 198 18.26 -5.04 -7.95
CA ASN A 198 19.19 -6.11 -8.32
C ASN A 198 19.83 -5.86 -9.70
N LYS A 199 19.05 -5.36 -10.66
CA LYS A 199 19.54 -5.05 -12.02
C LYS A 199 20.49 -3.85 -12.02
N THR A 200 20.16 -2.80 -11.25
CA THR A 200 20.98 -1.59 -11.17
C THR A 200 22.28 -1.84 -10.40
N ASN A 201 22.27 -2.68 -9.36
CA ASN A 201 23.47 -3.05 -8.60
C ASN A 201 24.54 -3.72 -9.47
N LYS A 202 24.15 -4.51 -10.47
CA LYS A 202 25.08 -5.13 -11.43
C LYS A 202 25.85 -4.10 -12.27
N ARG A 203 25.40 -2.84 -12.35
CA ARG A 203 26.07 -1.77 -13.09
C ARG A 203 27.18 -1.08 -12.30
N ASN A 204 27.37 -1.42 -11.00
CA ASN A 204 28.41 -0.89 -10.12
C ASN A 204 28.51 0.66 -10.10
N ILE A 205 27.37 1.35 -10.14
CA ILE A 205 27.31 2.83 -10.14
C ILE A 205 27.83 3.39 -8.81
N LEU A 206 27.49 2.72 -7.69
CA LEU A 206 27.88 3.08 -6.34
C LEU A 206 28.64 1.93 -5.67
N LYS A 207 29.66 2.25 -4.88
CA LYS A 207 30.38 1.28 -4.03
C LYS A 207 29.55 0.88 -2.80
N LYS A 208 28.87 1.85 -2.18
CA LYS A 208 27.96 1.68 -1.05
C LYS A 208 26.62 2.27 -1.43
N ILE A 209 25.55 1.54 -1.24
CA ILE A 209 24.19 2.00 -1.49
C ILE A 209 23.71 2.75 -0.25
N PRO A 210 23.30 4.04 -0.36
CA PRO A 210 22.70 4.76 0.74
C PRO A 210 21.42 4.09 1.20
N GLU A 211 21.05 4.30 2.47
CA GLU A 211 19.73 3.94 2.96
C GLU A 211 18.66 4.70 2.18
N PHE A 212 17.60 4.00 1.81
CA PHE A 212 16.50 4.58 1.04
C PHE A 212 15.17 3.96 1.39
N CYS A 213 14.10 4.68 1.06
CA CYS A 213 12.73 4.23 1.19
C CYS A 213 11.95 4.59 -0.08
N VAL A 214 11.19 3.63 -0.60
CA VAL A 214 10.23 3.90 -1.68
C VAL A 214 8.86 4.10 -1.06
N LEU A 215 8.16 5.13 -1.53
CA LEU A 215 6.83 5.52 -1.10
C LEU A 215 5.80 5.20 -2.18
N THR A 216 4.59 4.81 -1.76
CA THR A 216 3.37 4.93 -2.55
C THR A 216 2.54 6.09 -2.01
N MET A 217 1.78 6.78 -2.88
CA MET A 217 1.06 8.00 -2.53
C MET A 217 -0.41 7.90 -2.97
N GLY A 218 -1.19 8.92 -2.66
CA GLY A 218 -2.58 9.00 -3.07
C GLY A 218 -3.43 7.81 -2.64
N SER A 219 -4.23 7.24 -3.53
CA SER A 219 -5.10 6.09 -3.22
C SER A 219 -4.31 4.83 -2.84
N ALA A 220 -3.13 4.62 -3.42
CA ALA A 220 -2.24 3.51 -3.06
C ALA A 220 -1.68 3.69 -1.65
N GLY A 221 -1.26 4.91 -1.28
CA GLY A 221 -0.81 5.24 0.07
C GLY A 221 -1.92 5.08 1.12
N ARG A 222 -3.17 5.40 0.79
CA ARG A 222 -4.33 5.19 1.66
C ARG A 222 -4.83 3.75 1.73
N MET A 223 -4.31 2.83 0.89
CA MET A 223 -4.82 1.46 0.74
C MET A 223 -6.28 1.41 0.22
N GLU A 224 -6.63 2.33 -0.66
CA GLU A 224 -7.97 2.53 -1.21
C GLU A 224 -7.98 2.46 -2.74
N SER A 225 -7.02 1.75 -3.34
CA SER A 225 -6.93 1.60 -4.79
C SER A 225 -8.05 0.71 -5.32
N PHE A 226 -8.66 1.14 -6.41
CA PHE A 226 -9.56 0.33 -7.22
C PHE A 226 -8.75 -0.62 -8.15
N LEU A 227 -9.43 -1.30 -9.07
CA LEU A 227 -8.81 -2.30 -9.94
C LEU A 227 -7.66 -1.77 -10.80
N TYR A 228 -7.73 -0.52 -11.25
CA TYR A 228 -6.72 0.07 -12.14
C TYR A 228 -6.26 1.44 -11.63
N PRO A 229 -5.45 1.45 -10.55
CA PRO A 229 -4.78 2.67 -10.12
C PRO A 229 -3.65 3.01 -11.08
N ASP A 230 -3.36 4.28 -11.25
CA ASP A 230 -2.12 4.78 -11.82
C ASP A 230 -0.97 4.73 -10.80
N GLN A 231 0.24 4.95 -11.28
CA GLN A 231 1.43 4.95 -10.44
C GLN A 231 1.60 6.31 -9.77
N ASP A 232 1.52 6.32 -8.43
CA ASP A 232 1.89 7.47 -7.62
C ASP A 232 2.96 7.00 -6.62
N ASN A 233 4.23 7.39 -6.83
CA ASN A 233 5.34 6.87 -6.04
C ASN A 233 6.49 7.86 -5.91
N GLY A 234 7.32 7.70 -4.88
CA GLY A 234 8.49 8.51 -4.64
C GLY A 234 9.64 7.71 -4.02
N ILE A 235 10.84 8.27 -4.04
CA ILE A 235 12.02 7.73 -3.36
C ILE A 235 12.59 8.78 -2.41
N ILE A 236 12.86 8.35 -1.17
CA ILE A 236 13.62 9.11 -0.19
C ILE A 236 14.94 8.36 0.02
N TYR A 237 16.06 9.05 0.07
CA TYR A 237 17.35 8.46 0.43
C TYR A 237 18.14 9.34 1.38
N ASN A 238 19.07 8.75 2.12
CA ASN A 238 20.06 9.50 2.88
C ASN A 238 21.25 9.85 1.99
N LEU A 239 21.94 10.94 2.33
CA LEU A 239 23.25 11.30 1.79
C LEU A 239 24.20 11.44 2.96
N ASP A 240 25.31 10.67 2.93
CA ASP A 240 26.44 10.84 3.84
C ASP A 240 27.37 11.94 3.31
N GLU A 241 28.22 12.53 4.15
CA GLU A 241 29.13 13.62 3.78
C GLU A 241 30.10 13.26 2.64
N ASN A 242 30.43 11.98 2.52
CA ASN A 242 31.35 11.47 1.49
C ASN A 242 30.65 10.99 0.20
N ASP A 243 29.32 11.09 0.13
CA ASP A 243 28.57 10.70 -1.04
C ASP A 243 28.66 11.77 -2.15
N ASP A 244 28.74 11.33 -3.40
CA ASP A 244 28.54 12.20 -4.56
C ASP A 244 27.05 12.29 -4.88
N PRO A 245 26.38 13.42 -4.61
CA PRO A 245 24.94 13.55 -4.78
C PRO A 245 24.46 13.26 -6.20
N LYS A 246 25.27 13.58 -7.22
CA LYS A 246 24.93 13.34 -8.63
C LYS A 246 24.94 11.86 -8.95
N LYS A 247 25.93 11.11 -8.45
CA LYS A 247 25.99 9.65 -8.64
C LYS A 247 24.87 8.94 -7.90
N VAL A 248 24.55 9.39 -6.68
CA VAL A 248 23.44 8.85 -5.89
C VAL A 248 22.10 9.09 -6.61
N ASP A 249 21.84 10.32 -7.08
CA ASP A 249 20.62 10.59 -7.86
C ASP A 249 20.55 9.76 -9.14
N MET A 250 21.66 9.62 -9.86
CA MET A 250 21.73 8.79 -11.07
C MET A 250 21.39 7.32 -10.75
N TYR A 251 21.89 6.78 -9.65
CA TYR A 251 21.58 5.42 -9.21
C TYR A 251 20.09 5.23 -8.93
N PHE A 252 19.47 6.10 -8.15
CA PHE A 252 18.04 6.02 -7.84
C PHE A 252 17.16 6.35 -9.05
N LYS A 253 17.63 7.18 -9.98
CA LYS A 253 16.96 7.43 -11.27
C LYS A 253 16.85 6.16 -12.11
N GLU A 254 17.92 5.37 -12.18
CA GLU A 254 17.91 4.11 -12.92
C GLU A 254 16.97 3.07 -12.26
N ILE A 255 16.97 2.97 -10.93
CA ILE A 255 16.01 2.14 -10.20
C ILE A 255 14.58 2.58 -10.51
N ALA A 256 14.31 3.89 -10.41
CA ALA A 256 12.98 4.44 -10.64
C ALA A 256 12.46 4.16 -12.05
N LYS A 257 13.27 4.39 -13.07
CA LYS A 257 12.93 4.09 -14.47
C LYS A 257 12.62 2.60 -14.68
N GLU A 258 13.41 1.73 -14.09
CA GLU A 258 13.25 0.30 -14.27
C GLU A 258 11.97 -0.20 -13.58
N PHE A 259 11.72 0.14 -12.29
CA PHE A 259 10.54 -0.38 -11.62
C PHE A 259 9.24 0.25 -12.14
N THR A 260 9.23 1.53 -12.54
CA THR A 260 8.04 2.15 -13.14
C THR A 260 7.69 1.50 -14.48
N LYS A 261 8.69 1.12 -15.28
CA LYS A 261 8.49 0.36 -16.51
C LYS A 261 7.90 -1.03 -16.23
N ILE A 262 8.42 -1.76 -15.23
CA ILE A 262 7.91 -3.08 -14.85
C ILE A 262 6.46 -2.95 -14.37
N LEU A 263 6.13 -1.94 -13.57
CA LEU A 263 4.77 -1.68 -13.10
C LEU A 263 3.80 -1.40 -14.25
N ASP A 264 4.21 -0.60 -15.24
CA ASP A 264 3.40 -0.29 -16.41
C ASP A 264 3.10 -1.56 -17.22
N THR A 265 4.12 -2.37 -17.48
CA THR A 265 3.96 -3.68 -18.14
C THR A 265 3.05 -4.60 -17.33
N ALA A 266 3.09 -4.52 -16.00
CA ALA A 266 2.24 -5.31 -15.09
C ALA A 266 0.78 -4.81 -15.01
N GLY A 267 0.41 -3.76 -15.74
CA GLY A 267 -0.95 -3.21 -15.76
C GLY A 267 -1.24 -2.20 -14.64
N ILE A 268 -0.20 -1.57 -14.07
CA ILE A 268 -0.30 -0.36 -13.24
C ILE A 268 0.26 0.80 -14.08
N PRO A 269 -0.58 1.53 -14.82
CA PRO A 269 -0.13 2.48 -15.82
C PRO A 269 0.58 3.70 -15.22
N LEU A 270 1.43 4.33 -16.04
CA LEU A 270 2.11 5.57 -15.66
C LEU A 270 1.11 6.67 -15.28
N CYS A 271 1.45 7.45 -14.26
CA CYS A 271 0.66 8.60 -13.84
C CYS A 271 0.75 9.72 -14.88
N LYS A 272 -0.40 10.20 -15.37
CA LYS A 272 -0.47 11.35 -16.30
C LYS A 272 0.03 12.65 -15.69
N GLY A 273 -0.02 12.76 -14.36
CA GLY A 273 0.51 13.90 -13.62
C GLY A 273 2.01 13.83 -13.35
N ASP A 274 2.69 12.79 -13.84
CA ASP A 274 4.12 12.52 -13.64
C ASP A 274 4.55 12.50 -12.16
N MET A 275 3.65 12.00 -11.28
CA MET A 275 3.90 11.88 -9.83
C MET A 275 4.60 10.56 -9.51
N MET A 276 5.75 10.35 -10.13
CA MET A 276 6.52 9.10 -10.05
C MET A 276 7.99 9.37 -9.77
N ALA A 277 8.66 8.45 -9.10
CA ALA A 277 10.07 8.54 -8.74
C ALA A 277 11.02 8.67 -9.96
N SER A 278 10.56 8.34 -11.18
CA SER A 278 11.28 8.60 -12.43
C SER A 278 11.48 10.11 -12.68
N ASN A 279 10.56 10.95 -12.21
CA ASN A 279 10.69 12.41 -12.16
C ASN A 279 11.50 12.81 -10.91
N SER A 280 12.49 13.70 -11.08
CA SER A 280 13.35 14.18 -10.00
C SER A 280 12.60 14.87 -8.87
N LEU A 281 11.42 15.44 -9.14
CA LEU A 281 10.56 16.04 -8.12
C LEU A 281 10.15 15.05 -7.03
N TRP A 282 10.03 13.77 -7.36
CA TRP A 282 9.60 12.68 -6.46
C TRP A 282 10.73 11.74 -6.05
N ARG A 283 11.99 12.15 -6.26
CA ARG A 283 13.19 11.38 -5.92
C ARG A 283 14.26 12.29 -5.36
N ASN A 284 14.36 12.38 -4.06
CA ASN A 284 15.26 13.31 -3.38
C ASN A 284 15.87 12.70 -2.12
N SER A 285 16.96 13.31 -1.64
CA SER A 285 17.42 13.06 -0.28
C SER A 285 16.37 13.52 0.75
N LEU A 286 16.39 12.97 1.95
CA LEU A 286 15.46 13.35 3.01
C LEU A 286 15.52 14.86 3.32
N GLN A 287 16.71 15.44 3.27
CA GLN A 287 16.89 16.89 3.51
C GLN A 287 16.27 17.73 2.38
N GLU A 288 16.46 17.33 1.12
CA GLU A 288 15.85 18.03 0.00
C GLU A 288 14.32 17.84 -0.04
N TRP A 289 13.80 16.68 0.36
CA TRP A 289 12.36 16.48 0.55
C TRP A 289 11.77 17.46 1.56
N LYS A 290 12.45 17.67 2.72
CA LYS A 290 12.01 18.63 3.74
C LYS A 290 12.00 20.05 3.19
N LYS A 291 13.10 20.49 2.56
CA LYS A 291 13.19 21.83 1.95
C LYS A 291 12.14 22.04 0.86
N GLN A 292 11.95 21.06 0.01
CA GLN A 292 10.97 21.10 -1.08
C GLN A 292 9.54 21.20 -0.52
N PHE A 293 9.20 20.44 0.50
CA PHE A 293 7.90 20.52 1.15
C PHE A 293 7.67 21.90 1.78
N ASP A 294 8.66 22.43 2.50
CA ASP A 294 8.59 23.77 3.10
C ASP A 294 8.37 24.85 2.03
N LYS A 295 9.04 24.74 0.88
CA LYS A 295 8.83 25.63 -0.27
C LYS A 295 7.39 25.52 -0.82
N TRP A 296 6.89 24.30 -0.98
CA TRP A 296 5.51 24.11 -1.48
C TRP A 296 4.46 24.72 -0.55
N VAL A 297 4.60 24.52 0.76
CA VAL A 297 3.70 25.14 1.75
C VAL A 297 3.75 26.66 1.71
N ASN A 298 4.93 27.24 1.49
CA ASN A 298 5.10 28.71 1.44
C ASN A 298 4.55 29.31 0.13
N VAL A 299 4.64 28.58 -1.00
CA VAL A 299 4.13 29.05 -2.31
C VAL A 299 2.61 28.89 -2.39
N SER A 300 2.09 27.73 -2.01
CA SER A 300 0.64 27.40 -1.94
C SER A 300 -0.15 27.76 -3.21
N ASP A 301 0.46 27.60 -4.40
CA ASP A 301 -0.25 27.69 -5.68
C ASP A 301 -0.95 26.36 -6.02
N ASP A 302 -1.80 26.35 -7.05
CA ASP A 302 -2.61 25.18 -7.43
C ASP A 302 -1.74 23.93 -7.69
N LEU A 303 -0.54 24.09 -8.24
CA LEU A 303 0.35 22.98 -8.56
C LEU A 303 0.99 22.41 -7.28
N THR A 304 1.54 23.28 -6.43
CA THR A 304 2.17 22.86 -5.16
C THR A 304 1.15 22.26 -4.19
N LEU A 305 -0.07 22.78 -4.16
CA LEU A 305 -1.17 22.20 -3.37
C LEU A 305 -1.51 20.79 -3.84
N ARG A 306 -1.54 20.51 -5.16
CA ARG A 306 -1.70 19.15 -5.69
C ARG A 306 -0.57 18.22 -5.26
N TYR A 307 0.67 18.70 -5.26
CA TYR A 307 1.82 17.93 -4.82
C TYR A 307 1.72 17.59 -3.32
N ILE A 308 1.30 18.56 -2.51
CA ILE A 308 1.12 18.35 -1.06
C ILE A 308 0.02 17.33 -0.79
N ASP A 309 -1.11 17.39 -1.51
CA ASP A 309 -2.20 16.42 -1.38
C ASP A 309 -1.75 15.00 -1.66
N MET A 310 -0.98 14.81 -2.73
CA MET A 310 -0.45 13.50 -3.08
C MET A 310 0.55 13.02 -2.03
N LEU A 311 1.48 13.89 -1.64
CA LEU A 311 2.50 13.57 -0.66
C LEU A 311 1.91 13.34 0.74
N TYR A 312 0.87 14.07 1.15
CA TYR A 312 0.27 13.88 2.48
C TYR A 312 -0.26 12.47 2.69
N ASP A 313 -0.71 11.81 1.64
CA ASP A 313 -1.25 10.45 1.67
C ASP A 313 -0.18 9.39 1.32
N PHE A 314 1.10 9.60 1.67
CA PHE A 314 2.13 8.62 1.40
C PHE A 314 2.20 7.48 2.44
N ARG A 315 2.73 6.35 2.01
CA ARG A 315 3.07 5.18 2.85
C ARG A 315 4.38 4.56 2.36
N PRO A 316 5.28 4.14 3.27
CA PRO A 316 6.46 3.39 2.88
C PRO A 316 6.05 2.01 2.32
N ILE A 317 6.74 1.56 1.25
CA ILE A 317 6.47 0.29 0.59
C ILE A 317 7.69 -0.63 0.52
N TYR A 318 8.90 -0.06 0.53
CA TYR A 318 10.15 -0.80 0.44
C TYR A 318 11.32 0.00 1.04
N GLY A 319 12.25 -0.67 1.72
CA GLY A 319 13.45 -0.06 2.29
C GLY A 319 13.25 0.49 3.71
N ASN A 320 14.11 1.40 4.14
CA ASN A 320 14.12 1.92 5.51
C ASN A 320 12.94 2.85 5.79
N SER A 321 11.94 2.34 6.52
CA SER A 321 10.71 3.09 6.86
C SER A 321 10.94 4.27 7.81
N GLU A 322 12.08 4.34 8.51
CA GLU A 322 12.38 5.48 9.41
C GLU A 322 12.50 6.79 8.63
N LEU A 323 13.05 6.76 7.40
CA LEU A 323 13.09 7.92 6.52
C LEU A 323 11.69 8.48 6.22
N ALA A 324 10.73 7.59 6.01
CA ALA A 324 9.34 7.96 5.79
C ALA A 324 8.69 8.54 7.06
N LYS A 325 8.96 7.98 8.23
CA LYS A 325 8.47 8.49 9.52
C LYS A 325 9.03 9.89 9.82
N GLU A 326 10.31 10.09 9.54
CA GLU A 326 10.97 11.38 9.75
C GLU A 326 10.39 12.47 8.82
N LEU A 327 10.18 12.13 7.54
CA LEU A 327 9.50 13.04 6.61
C LEU A 327 8.06 13.34 7.07
N ARG A 328 7.30 12.34 7.53
CA ARG A 328 5.95 12.50 8.07
C ARG A 328 5.93 13.47 9.24
N SER A 329 6.87 13.31 10.19
CA SER A 329 6.98 14.19 11.35
C SER A 329 7.30 15.63 10.95
N HIS A 330 8.18 15.82 9.97
CA HIS A 330 8.49 17.15 9.43
C HIS A 330 7.26 17.80 8.79
N ILE A 331 6.53 17.07 7.94
CA ILE A 331 5.29 17.53 7.28
C ILE A 331 4.27 18.01 8.33
N LEU A 332 3.98 17.20 9.33
CA LEU A 332 3.01 17.55 10.37
C LEU A 332 3.43 18.79 11.16
N ASN A 333 4.70 18.87 11.54
CA ASN A 333 5.25 20.03 12.26
C ASN A 333 5.20 21.31 11.40
N LYS A 334 5.48 21.24 10.11
CA LYS A 334 5.42 22.38 9.20
C LYS A 334 4.00 22.88 9.02
N LEU A 335 3.05 21.98 8.80
CA LEU A 335 1.63 22.32 8.62
C LEU A 335 1.03 22.93 9.90
N GLU A 336 1.40 22.42 11.08
CA GLU A 336 1.02 23.00 12.37
C GLU A 336 1.45 24.47 12.51
N LYS A 337 2.67 24.78 12.07
CA LYS A 337 3.24 26.14 12.13
C LYS A 337 2.71 27.07 11.03
N THR A 338 1.89 26.56 10.10
CA THR A 338 1.37 27.33 8.98
C THR A 338 -0.17 27.16 8.85
N PRO A 339 -0.97 27.66 9.83
CA PRO A 339 -2.43 27.46 9.83
C PRO A 339 -3.12 28.05 8.58
N SER A 340 -2.57 29.13 8.00
CA SER A 340 -3.07 29.73 6.77
C SER A 340 -3.07 28.78 5.57
N PHE A 341 -2.24 27.73 5.59
CA PHE A 341 -2.18 26.71 4.55
C PHE A 341 -3.54 26.04 4.32
N LEU A 342 -4.30 25.78 5.39
CA LEU A 342 -5.63 25.16 5.28
C LEU A 342 -6.62 26.01 4.46
N LYS A 343 -6.48 27.34 4.50
CA LYS A 343 -7.30 28.25 3.65
C LYS A 343 -6.99 28.07 2.17
N TYR A 344 -5.71 27.96 1.81
CA TYR A 344 -5.30 27.75 0.41
C TYR A 344 -5.74 26.35 -0.07
N LEU A 345 -5.54 25.34 0.76
CA LEU A 345 -5.98 23.97 0.47
C LEU A 345 -7.50 23.92 0.24
N TYR A 346 -8.28 24.57 1.14
CA TYR A 346 -9.72 24.69 0.98
C TYR A 346 -10.10 25.33 -0.35
N LYS A 347 -9.48 26.47 -0.72
CA LYS A 347 -9.78 27.18 -1.97
C LYS A 347 -9.67 26.26 -3.18
N ARG A 348 -8.62 25.44 -3.24
CA ARG A 348 -8.45 24.47 -4.30
C ARG A 348 -9.47 23.32 -4.22
N ASP A 349 -9.65 22.71 -3.05
CA ASP A 349 -10.55 21.57 -2.87
C ASP A 349 -12.03 21.95 -3.02
N SER A 350 -12.36 23.27 -2.94
CA SER A 350 -13.71 23.79 -3.19
C SER A 350 -14.18 23.59 -4.64
N GLU A 351 -13.25 23.36 -5.58
CA GLU A 351 -13.58 23.02 -6.97
C GLU A 351 -14.16 21.62 -7.11
N THR A 352 -13.86 20.72 -6.18
CA THR A 352 -14.37 19.34 -6.15
C THR A 352 -15.71 19.31 -5.44
N ASN A 353 -16.78 19.00 -6.16
CA ASN A 353 -18.14 18.99 -5.60
C ASN A 353 -18.77 17.60 -5.68
N ALA A 354 -19.74 17.34 -4.78
CA ALA A 354 -20.57 16.15 -4.87
C ALA A 354 -21.35 16.11 -6.19
N GLY A 355 -21.50 14.93 -6.78
CA GLY A 355 -22.08 14.72 -8.12
C GLY A 355 -23.57 15.01 -8.26
N ILE A 356 -24.10 16.02 -7.53
CA ILE A 356 -25.52 16.38 -7.51
C ILE A 356 -25.68 17.90 -7.65
N GLY A 357 -26.57 18.34 -8.55
CA GLY A 357 -26.91 19.74 -8.77
C GLY A 357 -27.93 20.29 -7.77
N LEU A 358 -28.23 21.58 -7.85
CA LEU A 358 -29.16 22.26 -6.93
C LEU A 358 -30.56 21.67 -6.97
N PHE A 359 -31.03 21.23 -8.14
CA PHE A 359 -32.35 20.61 -8.32
C PHE A 359 -32.33 19.07 -8.16
N GLY A 360 -31.26 18.50 -7.60
CA GLY A 360 -31.13 17.08 -7.35
C GLY A 360 -30.87 16.21 -8.59
N GLN A 361 -30.48 16.80 -9.72
CA GLN A 361 -29.99 16.10 -10.90
C GLN A 361 -28.51 15.66 -10.71
N PHE A 362 -28.10 14.55 -11.34
CA PHE A 362 -26.69 14.18 -11.37
C PHE A 362 -25.88 15.17 -12.21
N ILE A 363 -24.67 15.50 -11.73
CA ILE A 363 -23.70 16.30 -12.49
C ILE A 363 -22.89 15.33 -13.34
N VAL A 364 -23.14 15.33 -14.65
CA VAL A 364 -22.48 14.47 -15.62
C VAL A 364 -21.44 15.23 -16.42
N GLU A 365 -20.50 14.49 -17.01
CA GLU A 365 -19.45 15.04 -17.87
C GLU A 365 -20.05 15.71 -19.12
N LYS A 366 -19.56 16.92 -19.44
CA LYS A 366 -20.05 17.74 -20.58
C LYS A 366 -18.96 18.13 -21.57
N LYS A 367 -17.69 18.06 -21.18
CA LYS A 367 -16.54 18.53 -21.97
C LYS A 367 -15.75 17.39 -22.61
N ASP A 368 -15.54 16.32 -21.88
CA ASP A 368 -14.79 15.14 -22.35
C ASP A 368 -15.69 14.30 -23.24
N LYS A 369 -15.41 14.31 -24.56
CA LYS A 369 -16.18 13.58 -25.57
C LYS A 369 -16.27 12.08 -25.32
N ASP A 370 -15.22 11.48 -24.77
CA ASP A 370 -15.14 10.03 -24.47
C ASP A 370 -15.99 9.63 -23.26
N ASN A 371 -16.42 10.60 -22.46
CA ASN A 371 -17.17 10.37 -21.22
C ASN A 371 -18.45 11.22 -21.13
N LEU A 372 -18.91 11.77 -22.26
CA LEU A 372 -20.08 12.66 -22.31
C LEU A 372 -21.32 11.97 -21.71
N GLY A 373 -22.01 12.67 -20.80
CA GLY A 373 -23.22 12.18 -20.13
C GLY A 373 -22.98 11.12 -19.05
N LEU A 374 -21.72 10.76 -18.78
CA LEU A 374 -21.34 9.84 -17.70
C LEU A 374 -21.05 10.62 -16.39
N LEU A 375 -21.20 9.94 -15.26
CA LEU A 375 -20.92 10.45 -13.92
C LEU A 375 -19.55 9.93 -13.44
N ASN A 376 -18.61 10.82 -13.15
CA ASN A 376 -17.31 10.47 -12.58
C ASN A 376 -17.44 10.20 -11.08
N LEU A 377 -17.72 8.95 -10.70
CA LEU A 377 -17.95 8.58 -9.29
C LEU A 377 -16.73 8.72 -8.40
N LYS A 378 -15.52 8.55 -8.92
CA LYS A 378 -14.31 8.79 -8.14
C LYS A 378 -14.18 10.27 -7.80
N HIS A 379 -14.31 11.14 -8.80
CA HIS A 379 -14.09 12.57 -8.63
C HIS A 379 -15.23 13.29 -7.89
N THR A 380 -16.48 12.91 -8.15
CA THR A 380 -17.65 13.57 -7.56
C THR A 380 -18.27 12.81 -6.39
N GLY A 381 -17.73 11.63 -6.08
CA GLY A 381 -18.26 10.76 -5.01
C GLY A 381 -17.26 10.55 -3.89
N THR A 382 -16.20 9.75 -4.11
CA THR A 382 -15.25 9.42 -3.04
C THR A 382 -14.27 10.55 -2.76
N LEU A 383 -13.78 11.27 -3.78
CA LEU A 383 -12.76 12.31 -3.61
C LEU A 383 -13.20 13.46 -2.69
N PRO A 384 -14.42 14.04 -2.78
CA PRO A 384 -14.85 15.11 -1.87
C PRO A 384 -14.83 14.68 -0.39
N LEU A 385 -15.12 13.41 -0.10
CA LEU A 385 -15.04 12.87 1.25
C LEU A 385 -13.59 12.70 1.71
N VAL A 386 -12.72 12.21 0.83
CA VAL A 386 -11.28 12.06 1.09
C VAL A 386 -10.64 13.41 1.39
N GLU A 387 -10.91 14.43 0.59
CA GLU A 387 -10.38 15.79 0.76
C GLU A 387 -10.86 16.41 2.08
N ALA A 388 -12.16 16.33 2.36
CA ALA A 388 -12.72 16.86 3.60
C ALA A 388 -12.08 16.20 4.84
N THR A 389 -11.99 14.86 4.87
CA THR A 389 -11.36 14.15 5.99
C THR A 389 -9.88 14.45 6.11
N ARG A 390 -9.16 14.68 4.99
CA ARG A 390 -7.76 15.10 4.99
C ARG A 390 -7.59 16.46 5.63
N MET A 391 -8.41 17.45 5.28
CA MET A 391 -8.33 18.80 5.85
C MET A 391 -8.52 18.77 7.37
N TYR A 392 -9.53 18.05 7.85
CA TYR A 392 -9.73 17.87 9.29
C TYR A 392 -8.56 17.11 9.94
N SER A 393 -8.00 16.11 9.27
CA SER A 393 -6.85 15.37 9.76
C SER A 393 -5.60 16.24 9.89
N ILE A 394 -5.35 17.13 8.93
CA ILE A 394 -4.26 18.12 9.02
C ILE A 394 -4.47 19.03 10.24
N LYS A 395 -5.68 19.59 10.40
CA LYS A 395 -6.01 20.45 11.52
C LYS A 395 -5.80 19.79 12.88
N HIS A 396 -6.21 18.50 12.99
CA HIS A 396 -6.14 17.75 14.25
C HIS A 396 -4.89 16.86 14.39
N LYS A 397 -3.88 17.03 13.52
CA LYS A 397 -2.57 16.34 13.55
C LYS A 397 -2.70 14.81 13.53
N ILE A 398 -3.69 14.29 12.82
CA ILE A 398 -3.94 12.86 12.67
C ILE A 398 -2.90 12.26 11.74
N LYS A 399 -2.21 11.21 12.20
CA LYS A 399 -1.10 10.55 11.47
C LYS A 399 -1.58 9.47 10.51
N GLU A 400 -2.77 8.97 10.72
CA GLU A 400 -3.42 7.95 9.91
C GLU A 400 -3.57 8.43 8.47
N VAL A 401 -3.45 7.48 7.53
CA VAL A 401 -3.45 7.78 6.09
C VAL A 401 -4.78 7.37 5.45
N SER A 402 -5.36 6.23 5.86
CA SER A 402 -6.64 5.74 5.36
C SER A 402 -7.78 6.69 5.70
N THR A 403 -8.69 6.90 4.76
CA THR A 403 -9.90 7.74 4.95
C THR A 403 -10.76 7.22 6.11
N PHE A 404 -10.88 5.89 6.26
CA PHE A 404 -11.68 5.31 7.34
C PHE A 404 -11.01 5.47 8.71
N GLU A 405 -9.69 5.24 8.80
CA GLU A 405 -8.93 5.46 10.03
C GLU A 405 -9.00 6.94 10.47
N ARG A 406 -8.91 7.87 9.51
CA ARG A 406 -9.10 9.31 9.76
C ARG A 406 -10.49 9.64 10.29
N LEU A 407 -11.54 9.12 9.64
CA LEU A 407 -12.92 9.31 10.10
C LEU A 407 -13.12 8.78 11.52
N GLU A 408 -12.55 7.62 11.84
CA GLU A 408 -12.62 7.01 13.17
C GLU A 408 -11.93 7.90 14.22
N LYS A 409 -10.72 8.37 13.94
CA LYS A 409 -9.98 9.29 14.82
C LYS A 409 -10.67 10.64 15.00
N LEU A 410 -11.23 11.20 13.94
CA LEU A 410 -12.00 12.45 14.02
C LEU A 410 -13.28 12.28 14.86
N THR A 411 -13.87 11.10 14.83
CA THR A 411 -15.03 10.78 15.69
C THR A 411 -14.61 10.59 17.15
N GLU A 412 -13.49 9.92 17.42
CA GLU A 412 -12.92 9.81 18.78
C GLU A 412 -12.60 11.19 19.38
N LEU A 413 -12.16 12.14 18.56
CA LEU A 413 -11.88 13.53 18.96
C LEU A 413 -13.14 14.41 19.06
N GLY A 414 -14.33 13.89 18.76
CA GLY A 414 -15.59 14.64 18.80
C GLY A 414 -15.78 15.64 17.64
N VAL A 415 -14.93 15.60 16.61
CA VAL A 415 -15.08 16.45 15.41
C VAL A 415 -16.28 16.02 14.58
N PHE A 416 -16.50 14.72 14.46
CA PHE A 416 -17.69 14.11 13.88
C PHE A 416 -18.47 13.34 14.94
N THR A 417 -19.78 13.40 14.83
CA THR A 417 -20.68 12.53 15.61
C THR A 417 -20.61 11.10 15.10
N LYS A 418 -21.03 10.13 15.93
CA LYS A 418 -21.15 8.74 15.51
C LYS A 418 -22.09 8.56 14.31
N HIS A 419 -23.16 9.36 14.25
CA HIS A 419 -24.11 9.36 13.13
C HIS A 419 -23.43 9.84 11.82
N GLU A 420 -22.64 10.92 11.87
CA GLU A 420 -21.89 11.41 10.72
C GLU A 420 -20.87 10.37 10.25
N PHE A 421 -20.13 9.75 11.18
CA PHE A 421 -19.19 8.67 10.87
C PHE A 421 -19.85 7.51 10.12
N ASP A 422 -20.94 6.98 10.69
CA ASP A 422 -21.66 5.85 10.08
C ASP A 422 -22.22 6.24 8.70
N PHE A 423 -22.67 7.48 8.55
CA PHE A 423 -23.18 7.98 7.29
C PHE A 423 -22.09 8.11 6.22
N PHE A 424 -20.98 8.76 6.54
CA PHE A 424 -19.86 8.93 5.61
C PHE A 424 -19.23 7.60 5.22
N LYS A 425 -19.09 6.69 6.17
CA LYS A 425 -18.64 5.33 5.93
C LYS A 425 -19.56 4.59 4.95
N ASN A 426 -20.87 4.64 5.17
CA ASN A 426 -21.84 4.01 4.29
C ASN A 426 -21.90 4.68 2.91
N ALA A 427 -21.73 6.01 2.82
CA ALA A 427 -21.65 6.73 1.57
C ALA A 427 -20.44 6.27 0.75
N HIS A 428 -19.25 6.22 1.36
CA HIS A 428 -18.04 5.75 0.70
C HIS A 428 -18.18 4.29 0.23
N ARG A 429 -18.72 3.40 1.08
CA ARG A 429 -18.97 2.00 0.74
C ARG A 429 -19.89 1.86 -0.47
N PHE A 430 -21.02 2.57 -0.44
CA PHE A 430 -22.02 2.49 -1.51
C PHE A 430 -21.47 2.97 -2.84
N ILE A 431 -20.78 4.12 -2.84
CA ILE A 431 -20.17 4.70 -4.04
C ILE A 431 -19.08 3.78 -4.58
N SER A 432 -18.21 3.26 -3.71
CA SER A 432 -17.15 2.33 -4.06
C SER A 432 -17.69 1.01 -4.63
N ASN A 433 -18.80 0.50 -4.08
CA ASN A 433 -19.46 -0.71 -4.58
C ASN A 433 -19.94 -0.53 -6.03
N ILE A 434 -20.61 0.58 -6.34
CA ILE A 434 -21.05 0.89 -7.71
C ILE A 434 -19.84 1.00 -8.65
N LEU A 435 -18.77 1.66 -8.19
CA LEU A 435 -17.58 1.85 -9.02
C LEU A 435 -16.86 0.53 -9.29
N LEU A 436 -16.66 -0.31 -8.27
CA LEU A 436 -16.07 -1.65 -8.41
C LEU A 436 -16.87 -2.52 -9.36
N LYS A 437 -18.19 -2.56 -9.19
CA LYS A 437 -19.10 -3.31 -10.08
C LYS A 437 -18.92 -2.89 -11.53
N ASN A 438 -18.97 -1.59 -11.81
CA ASN A 438 -18.78 -1.06 -13.17
C ASN A 438 -17.38 -1.38 -13.73
N GLN A 439 -16.33 -1.32 -12.91
CA GLN A 439 -14.97 -1.66 -13.34
C GLN A 439 -14.81 -3.14 -13.67
N ILE A 440 -15.43 -4.04 -12.90
CA ILE A 440 -15.43 -5.48 -13.15
C ILE A 440 -16.20 -5.79 -14.45
N GLU A 441 -17.36 -5.18 -14.63
CA GLU A 441 -18.16 -5.34 -15.85
C GLU A 441 -17.40 -4.88 -17.10
N SER A 442 -16.74 -3.71 -17.05
CA SER A 442 -15.90 -3.20 -18.14
C SER A 442 -14.71 -4.13 -18.44
N ALA A 443 -14.04 -4.64 -17.39
CA ALA A 443 -12.92 -5.56 -17.53
C ALA A 443 -13.34 -6.88 -18.23
N LYS A 444 -14.49 -7.42 -17.86
CA LYS A 444 -15.04 -8.65 -18.47
C LYS A 444 -15.46 -8.45 -19.93
N ALA A 445 -15.91 -7.25 -20.27
CA ALA A 445 -16.26 -6.87 -21.63
C ALA A 445 -15.02 -6.50 -22.49
N ASN A 446 -13.79 -6.57 -21.94
CA ASN A 446 -12.55 -6.06 -22.55
C ASN A 446 -12.64 -4.58 -22.95
N GLU A 447 -13.46 -3.80 -22.21
CA GLU A 447 -13.57 -2.37 -22.39
C GLU A 447 -12.54 -1.62 -21.53
N LYS A 448 -12.21 -0.38 -21.93
CA LYS A 448 -11.35 0.48 -21.13
C LYS A 448 -11.99 0.76 -19.78
N ILE A 449 -11.31 0.37 -18.69
CA ILE A 449 -11.80 0.60 -17.33
C ILE A 449 -11.70 2.08 -16.99
N LYS A 450 -12.81 2.63 -16.50
CA LYS A 450 -12.97 4.05 -16.18
C LYS A 450 -13.57 4.24 -14.78
N ASN A 451 -13.38 5.43 -14.23
CA ASN A 451 -14.05 5.89 -13.00
C ASN A 451 -15.43 6.52 -13.29
N TYR A 452 -15.92 6.35 -14.48
CA TYR A 452 -17.18 6.89 -14.98
C TYR A 452 -18.24 5.80 -15.04
N ILE A 453 -19.46 6.15 -14.67
CA ILE A 453 -20.63 5.28 -14.79
C ILE A 453 -21.75 5.97 -15.60
N ASN A 454 -22.58 5.19 -16.23
CA ASN A 454 -23.81 5.72 -16.85
C ASN A 454 -24.92 5.79 -15.80
N PRO A 455 -25.33 7.00 -15.35
CA PRO A 455 -26.35 7.11 -14.30
C PRO A 455 -27.73 6.62 -14.75
N LYS A 456 -27.98 6.50 -16.07
CA LYS A 456 -29.25 5.94 -16.61
C LYS A 456 -29.35 4.44 -16.33
N LYS A 457 -28.22 3.69 -16.29
CA LYS A 457 -28.17 2.24 -16.02
C LYS A 457 -28.37 1.89 -14.53
N LEU A 458 -28.28 2.85 -13.62
CA LEU A 458 -28.52 2.61 -12.19
C LEU A 458 -30.00 2.24 -11.96
N LEU A 459 -30.25 1.32 -11.03
CA LEU A 459 -31.57 1.02 -10.53
C LEU A 459 -32.19 2.22 -9.82
N ASN A 460 -33.51 2.34 -9.79
CA ASN A 460 -34.19 3.48 -9.12
C ASN A 460 -33.80 3.59 -7.65
N ARG A 461 -33.61 2.46 -6.96
CA ARG A 461 -33.13 2.41 -5.58
C ARG A 461 -31.71 2.97 -5.44
N GLU A 462 -30.80 2.56 -6.35
CA GLU A 462 -29.42 3.04 -6.37
C GLU A 462 -29.36 4.54 -6.65
N LYS A 463 -30.16 5.06 -7.60
CA LYS A 463 -30.27 6.50 -7.88
C LYS A 463 -30.72 7.29 -6.65
N LYS A 464 -31.73 6.81 -5.92
CA LYS A 464 -32.23 7.48 -4.72
C LYS A 464 -31.17 7.52 -3.61
N LEU A 465 -30.51 6.40 -3.32
CA LEU A 465 -29.45 6.31 -2.33
C LEU A 465 -28.23 7.16 -2.69
N LEU A 466 -27.77 7.10 -3.94
CA LEU A 466 -26.65 7.90 -4.40
C LEU A 466 -26.91 9.40 -4.26
N LYS A 467 -28.12 9.84 -4.61
CA LYS A 467 -28.53 11.25 -4.40
C LYS A 467 -28.55 11.64 -2.93
N LEU A 468 -28.99 10.75 -2.05
CA LEU A 468 -28.96 10.98 -0.60
C LEU A 468 -27.54 11.14 -0.10
N TYR A 469 -26.63 10.23 -0.47
CA TYR A 469 -25.23 10.29 -0.09
C TYR A 469 -24.53 11.55 -0.63
N PHE A 470 -24.79 11.93 -1.87
CA PHE A 470 -24.23 13.17 -2.43
C PHE A 470 -24.73 14.43 -1.70
N LYS A 471 -25.98 14.46 -1.24
CA LYS A 471 -26.49 15.58 -0.44
C LYS A 471 -25.74 15.72 0.89
N GLU A 472 -25.45 14.61 1.56
CA GLU A 472 -24.73 14.65 2.83
C GLU A 472 -23.24 14.96 2.64
N ILE A 473 -22.61 14.44 1.58
CA ILE A 473 -21.23 14.84 1.20
C ILE A 473 -21.18 16.35 0.92
N ARG A 474 -22.23 16.92 0.29
CA ARG A 474 -22.33 18.37 0.11
C ARG A 474 -22.39 19.11 1.44
N LYS A 475 -23.20 18.65 2.41
CA LYS A 475 -23.25 19.25 3.75
C LYS A 475 -21.89 19.20 4.44
N LEU A 476 -21.14 18.10 4.28
CA LEU A 476 -19.76 18.01 4.77
C LEU A 476 -18.87 19.07 4.11
N LYS A 477 -18.98 19.26 2.80
CA LYS A 477 -18.22 20.33 2.07
C LYS A 477 -18.64 21.72 2.55
N ASP A 478 -19.92 21.95 2.86
CA ASP A 478 -20.40 23.20 3.44
C ASP A 478 -19.82 23.43 4.84
N LYS A 479 -19.73 22.38 5.69
CA LYS A 479 -19.06 22.43 6.98
C LYS A 479 -17.57 22.77 6.84
N VAL A 480 -16.88 22.16 5.87
CA VAL A 480 -15.49 22.46 5.53
C VAL A 480 -15.36 23.94 5.08
N LYS A 481 -16.29 24.44 4.26
CA LYS A 481 -16.32 25.83 3.84
C LYS A 481 -16.41 26.77 5.04
N MET A 482 -17.37 26.57 5.93
CA MET A 482 -17.57 27.42 7.13
C MET A 482 -16.32 27.49 7.99
N GLU A 483 -15.57 26.38 8.07
CA GLU A 483 -14.42 26.28 8.97
C GLU A 483 -13.10 26.76 8.36
N PHE A 484 -12.89 26.54 7.05
CA PHE A 484 -11.59 26.74 6.42
C PHE A 484 -11.55 27.84 5.35
N SER A 485 -12.67 28.42 4.95
CA SER A 485 -12.67 29.49 3.92
C SER A 485 -11.95 30.77 4.36
N GLY A 486 -11.86 31.00 5.67
CA GLY A 486 -11.35 32.24 6.23
C GLY A 486 -12.31 33.43 6.02
N GLU A 487 -13.52 33.16 5.52
CA GLU A 487 -14.64 34.09 5.51
C GLU A 487 -15.28 34.02 6.90
N ASN A 488 -14.60 34.60 7.90
CA ASN A 488 -15.24 34.82 9.19
C ASN A 488 -16.08 36.10 9.07
N PHE A 489 -17.29 35.95 9.20
CA PHE A 489 -18.54 36.59 9.54
C PHE A 489 -18.43 37.96 10.15
#